data_df18d7acee1842ba249cd1d1ce7ef803
#
_entry.id   df18d7acee1842ba249cd1d1ce7ef803
#
_cell.length_a   1.000
_cell.length_b   1.000
_cell.length_c   1.000
_cell.angle_alpha   90.00
_cell.angle_beta   90.00
_cell.angle_gamma   90.00
#
_symmetry.space_group_name_H-M   'P 1'
#
loop_
_entity.id
_entity.type
_entity.pdbx_description
1 polymer ?
#
loop_
_entity_poly.entity_id
_entity_poly.type
_entity_poly.pdbx_seq_one_letter_code
_entity_poly.pdbx_strand_id
1 'polypeptide(L)'
;MKPQSKLALTIFAGTFLVISHGAAMAQTVAVATGAPGKIHLLPATMETTQLGWYANAQKPVVTIKPGDSVVMETMMHFHDRLVPGATLEMLAKIRQEVPGRGAHTLTGPIYVEGAEPGDVLKVKINKIVPRSYGVNMNYPGFAGQFPKEFPEGKLRYVYLDWDNKVAEFLPGVFVPLRPFPGVLGVARAEPGRYSTVPPGRYGGNLDLRELTAGSTLYLPVFVKGALLWASDAHAAQGNGEINLTGIETAFREFNITVDVIKGRSLEWPRAETPTHWLTLGYDEDLNKALEILKSETVKFITEERRAAPADAQRIMMQRWDCRISEVVDIVKGTFCFNPKDARARPPAALPSKETATDYVTVGSNADLNKAMDAASMAMINLLAEKRQLDRLDAYGLASVAMDCRIAPPTGSEVAVHCLTPKSLWRAPARRP
;
A
#
# COMPACT_ATOMS: atom_id res chain seq x y z
N MET A 1 -74.83 45.99 -30.25
CA MET A 1 -75.84 45.66 -29.21
C MET A 1 -75.54 44.25 -28.68
N LYS A 2 -75.20 44.20 -27.42
CA LYS A 2 -74.99 42.89 -26.68
C LYS A 2 -76.34 42.29 -26.38
N PRO A 3 -76.39 40.92 -26.19
CA PRO A 3 -76.89 40.46 -24.95
C PRO A 3 -76.01 39.39 -24.27
N GLN A 4 -76.14 39.39 -22.98
CA GLN A 4 -75.53 38.54 -21.95
C GLN A 4 -76.12 37.14 -22.01
N SER A 5 -75.34 36.10 -21.75
CA SER A 5 -75.84 34.78 -21.39
C SER A 5 -75.28 34.30 -20.06
N LYS A 6 -76.15 33.79 -19.26
CA LYS A 6 -76.03 33.35 -17.86
C LYS A 6 -75.18 32.11 -17.73
N LEU A 7 -74.30 32.09 -16.75
CA LEU A 7 -73.46 30.94 -16.34
C LEU A 7 -74.27 30.04 -15.38
N ALA A 8 -74.41 28.78 -15.71
CA ALA A 8 -74.97 27.74 -14.81
C ALA A 8 -73.79 27.06 -14.06
N LEU A 9 -73.89 27.06 -12.75
CA LEU A 9 -72.89 26.46 -11.86
C LEU A 9 -73.28 24.98 -11.63
N THR A 10 -72.44 24.03 -12.08
CA THR A 10 -72.58 22.60 -11.77
C THR A 10 -71.50 22.23 -10.77
N ILE A 11 -71.93 21.81 -9.58
CA ILE A 11 -71.07 21.36 -8.48
C ILE A 11 -70.74 19.88 -8.73
N PHE A 12 -69.45 19.55 -8.94
CA PHE A 12 -68.96 18.18 -8.89
C PHE A 12 -68.26 17.96 -7.57
N ALA A 13 -68.76 17.00 -6.77
CA ALA A 13 -68.14 16.51 -5.59
C ALA A 13 -66.93 15.61 -5.97
N GLY A 14 -65.71 16.10 -5.82
CA GLY A 14 -64.49 15.33 -6.01
C GLY A 14 -63.95 14.83 -4.68
N THR A 15 -63.86 13.53 -4.53
CA THR A 15 -63.27 12.84 -3.37
C THR A 15 -61.77 13.13 -3.33
N PHE A 16 -61.31 13.82 -2.29
CA PHE A 16 -59.87 14.04 -2.08
C PHE A 16 -59.22 12.79 -1.52
N LEU A 17 -58.33 12.16 -2.32
CA LEU A 17 -57.39 11.14 -1.88
C LEU A 17 -56.19 11.84 -1.21
N VAL A 18 -56.07 11.73 0.11
CA VAL A 18 -54.92 12.25 0.82
C VAL A 18 -53.73 11.32 0.65
N ILE A 19 -52.82 11.68 -0.26
CA ILE A 19 -51.53 11.03 -0.36
C ILE A 19 -50.61 11.65 0.71
N SER A 20 -50.35 10.89 1.76
CA SER A 20 -49.36 11.24 2.78
C SER A 20 -47.96 11.16 2.16
N HIS A 21 -47.38 12.28 1.86
CA HIS A 21 -45.94 12.37 1.55
C HIS A 21 -45.15 12.15 2.84
N GLY A 22 -44.58 10.94 2.99
CA GLY A 22 -43.57 10.69 3.98
C GLY A 22 -42.33 11.56 3.67
N ALA A 23 -42.10 12.57 4.48
CA ALA A 23 -40.87 13.37 4.43
C ALA A 23 -39.69 12.45 4.78
N ALA A 24 -38.89 12.05 3.80
CA ALA A 24 -37.62 11.46 4.03
C ALA A 24 -36.72 12.53 4.68
N MET A 25 -36.50 12.42 5.97
CA MET A 25 -35.53 13.22 6.70
C MET A 25 -34.15 12.87 6.15
N ALA A 26 -33.64 13.68 5.26
CA ALA A 26 -32.22 13.68 4.92
C ALA A 26 -31.45 14.03 6.20
N GLN A 27 -30.82 13.01 6.80
CA GLN A 27 -29.82 13.25 7.83
C GLN A 27 -28.65 13.98 7.18
N THR A 28 -28.61 15.28 7.33
CA THR A 28 -27.42 16.09 7.10
C THR A 28 -26.37 15.61 8.09
N VAL A 29 -25.39 14.83 7.58
CA VAL A 29 -24.16 14.57 8.33
C VAL A 29 -23.50 15.93 8.49
N ALA A 30 -23.59 16.51 9.66
CA ALA A 30 -22.86 17.72 10.03
C ALA A 30 -21.37 17.34 9.93
N VAL A 31 -20.70 17.81 8.89
CA VAL A 31 -19.24 17.85 8.87
C VAL A 31 -18.88 18.85 9.96
N ALA A 32 -18.43 18.33 11.09
CA ALA A 32 -17.88 19.15 12.16
C ALA A 32 -16.67 19.89 11.57
N THR A 33 -16.83 21.18 11.30
CA THR A 33 -15.74 22.10 11.06
C THR A 33 -15.08 22.39 12.40
N GLY A 34 -14.38 21.38 12.95
CA GLY A 34 -13.50 21.55 14.10
C GLY A 34 -12.34 22.47 13.71
N ALA A 35 -11.81 23.20 14.68
CA ALA A 35 -10.56 23.94 14.51
C ALA A 35 -9.50 22.98 13.91
N PRO A 36 -8.60 23.47 13.03
CA PRO A 36 -7.55 22.63 12.46
C PRO A 36 -6.77 21.97 13.60
N GLY A 37 -6.54 20.64 13.47
CA GLY A 37 -5.81 19.87 14.47
C GLY A 37 -4.40 20.43 14.69
N LYS A 38 -3.84 20.17 15.86
CA LYS A 38 -2.49 20.59 16.20
C LYS A 38 -1.47 19.86 15.33
N ILE A 39 -0.35 20.52 15.02
CA ILE A 39 0.81 19.93 14.35
C ILE A 39 1.85 19.56 15.41
N HIS A 40 2.26 18.30 15.43
CA HIS A 40 3.34 17.79 16.27
C HIS A 40 4.57 17.49 15.40
N LEU A 41 5.74 17.91 15.85
CA LEU A 41 7.01 17.58 15.21
C LEU A 41 7.62 16.36 15.92
N LEU A 42 8.00 15.36 15.16
CA LEU A 42 8.60 14.12 15.67
C LEU A 42 9.89 13.81 14.89
N PRO A 43 11.04 14.38 15.32
CA PRO A 43 12.32 14.07 14.73
C PRO A 43 12.70 12.60 14.99
N ALA A 44 13.44 11.98 14.06
CA ALA A 44 13.99 10.65 14.27
C ALA A 44 15.32 10.75 15.03
N THR A 45 15.30 10.39 16.29
CA THR A 45 16.46 10.31 17.18
C THR A 45 16.55 8.93 17.82
N MET A 46 17.59 8.65 18.58
CA MET A 46 17.71 7.38 19.30
C MET A 46 16.62 7.21 20.39
N GLU A 47 16.06 8.33 20.90
CA GLU A 47 14.99 8.34 21.90
C GLU A 47 13.59 8.18 21.29
N THR A 48 13.42 8.62 20.04
CA THR A 48 12.13 8.58 19.33
C THR A 48 12.01 7.45 18.35
N THR A 49 13.04 6.61 18.25
CA THR A 49 13.07 5.47 17.34
C THR A 49 13.40 4.17 18.07
N GLN A 50 13.04 3.05 17.47
CA GLN A 50 13.41 1.71 17.93
C GLN A 50 13.73 0.79 16.76
N LEU A 51 14.67 -0.12 16.96
CA LEU A 51 15.13 -1.02 15.91
C LEU A 51 14.45 -2.38 16.00
N GLY A 52 13.75 -2.76 14.95
CA GLY A 52 13.41 -4.12 14.59
C GLY A 52 12.26 -4.78 15.36
N TRP A 53 11.57 -4.08 16.26
CA TRP A 53 10.49 -4.64 17.06
C TRP A 53 9.27 -3.74 17.16
N TYR A 54 8.08 -4.35 17.15
CA TYR A 54 6.86 -3.79 17.73
C TYR A 54 6.70 -4.31 19.16
N ALA A 55 6.31 -3.46 20.10
CA ALA A 55 6.00 -3.87 21.48
C ALA A 55 4.87 -3.01 22.04
N ASN A 56 3.76 -3.63 22.44
CA ASN A 56 2.60 -2.91 22.98
C ASN A 56 2.85 -2.30 24.39
N ALA A 57 3.93 -2.69 25.07
CA ALA A 57 4.39 -2.10 26.31
C ALA A 57 5.36 -0.90 26.10
N GLN A 58 5.67 -0.53 24.84
CA GLN A 58 6.54 0.60 24.54
C GLN A 58 5.89 1.91 24.97
N LYS A 59 6.66 2.74 25.70
CA LYS A 59 6.19 4.08 26.08
C LYS A 59 6.05 4.96 24.85
N PRO A 60 4.94 5.70 24.72
CA PRO A 60 4.78 6.65 23.62
C PRO A 60 5.83 7.74 23.65
N VAL A 61 6.32 8.14 22.48
CA VAL A 61 7.23 9.28 22.31
C VAL A 61 6.47 10.59 22.09
N VAL A 62 5.22 10.50 21.64
CA VAL A 62 4.29 11.64 21.50
C VAL A 62 2.86 11.17 21.72
N THR A 63 2.05 12.05 22.28
CA THR A 63 0.60 11.87 22.43
C THR A 63 -0.13 12.92 21.60
N ILE A 64 -1.10 12.49 20.81
CA ILE A 64 -1.90 13.34 19.92
C ILE A 64 -3.39 13.12 20.12
N LYS A 65 -4.21 14.06 19.65
CA LYS A 65 -5.66 13.94 19.58
C LYS A 65 -6.12 13.53 18.18
N PRO A 66 -7.28 12.88 18.04
CA PRO A 66 -7.90 12.68 16.73
C PRO A 66 -8.02 14.01 15.96
N GLY A 67 -7.64 14.00 14.69
CA GLY A 67 -7.57 15.18 13.83
C GLY A 67 -6.23 15.92 13.85
N ASP A 68 -5.33 15.61 14.78
CA ASP A 68 -3.97 16.18 14.80
C ASP A 68 -3.12 15.64 13.65
N SER A 69 -2.10 16.43 13.29
CA SER A 69 -1.09 16.03 12.31
C SER A 69 0.27 15.82 12.99
N VAL A 70 1.02 14.84 12.47
CA VAL A 70 2.40 14.60 12.88
C VAL A 70 3.29 14.76 11.66
N VAL A 71 4.28 15.63 11.79
CA VAL A 71 5.37 15.79 10.83
C VAL A 71 6.57 15.06 11.42
N MET A 72 6.86 13.88 10.88
CA MET A 72 7.94 13.05 11.40
C MET A 72 9.05 12.86 10.38
N GLU A 73 10.23 12.54 10.91
CA GLU A 73 11.35 12.01 10.16
C GLU A 73 11.44 10.49 10.34
N THR A 74 12.15 9.80 9.44
CA THR A 74 12.53 8.40 9.62
C THR A 74 14.03 8.21 9.45
N MET A 75 14.55 7.09 9.95
CA MET A 75 15.92 6.65 9.72
C MET A 75 15.96 5.54 8.68
N MET A 76 17.07 5.43 7.98
CA MET A 76 17.44 4.24 7.21
C MET A 76 17.53 3.02 8.12
N HIS A 77 17.54 1.84 7.52
CA HIS A 77 17.75 0.58 8.22
C HIS A 77 18.90 0.61 9.21
N PHE A 78 18.74 -0.11 10.31
CA PHE A 78 19.74 -0.26 11.38
C PHE A 78 20.18 1.07 12.01
N HIS A 79 19.26 1.99 12.32
CA HIS A 79 19.56 3.33 12.88
C HIS A 79 20.54 4.12 12.01
N ASP A 80 20.18 4.36 10.76
CA ASP A 80 21.01 5.10 9.78
C ASP A 80 22.38 4.47 9.47
N ARG A 81 22.54 3.16 9.70
CA ARG A 81 23.83 2.49 9.40
C ARG A 81 23.94 2.00 7.96
N LEU A 82 22.81 1.94 7.22
CA LEU A 82 22.79 1.63 5.81
C LEU A 82 22.80 2.94 5.00
N VAL A 83 23.97 3.49 4.83
CA VAL A 83 24.19 4.79 4.15
C VAL A 83 25.20 4.65 3.02
N PRO A 84 25.30 5.60 2.07
CA PRO A 84 26.31 5.56 1.00
C PRO A 84 27.71 5.32 1.58
N GLY A 85 28.38 4.27 1.03
CA GLY A 85 29.67 3.79 1.52
C GLY A 85 29.59 2.60 2.45
N ALA A 86 28.42 2.20 2.95
CA ALA A 86 28.28 0.90 3.63
C ALA A 86 28.51 -0.25 2.65
N THR A 87 29.10 -1.35 3.12
CA THR A 87 29.42 -2.53 2.36
C THR A 87 28.59 -3.74 2.83
N LEU A 88 28.55 -4.81 2.03
CA LEU A 88 27.91 -6.05 2.44
C LEU A 88 28.54 -6.65 3.70
N GLU A 89 29.88 -6.52 3.86
CA GLU A 89 30.57 -6.98 5.06
C GLU A 89 30.12 -6.20 6.30
N MET A 90 30.04 -4.86 6.21
CA MET A 90 29.49 -4.02 7.28
C MET A 90 28.07 -4.41 7.63
N LEU A 91 27.24 -4.65 6.61
CA LEU A 91 25.85 -5.08 6.81
C LEU A 91 25.76 -6.43 7.52
N ALA A 92 26.56 -7.42 7.10
CA ALA A 92 26.64 -8.72 7.77
C ALA A 92 27.05 -8.59 9.25
N LYS A 93 28.01 -7.72 9.57
CA LYS A 93 28.42 -7.43 10.94
C LYS A 93 27.28 -6.79 11.76
N ILE A 94 26.57 -5.81 11.18
CA ILE A 94 25.44 -5.16 11.84
C ILE A 94 24.35 -6.19 12.17
N ARG A 95 24.05 -7.11 11.26
CA ARG A 95 23.07 -8.18 11.48
C ARG A 95 23.44 -9.10 12.66
N GLN A 96 24.73 -9.39 12.84
CA GLN A 96 25.23 -10.17 13.98
C GLN A 96 25.07 -9.42 15.33
N GLU A 97 25.14 -8.09 15.33
CA GLU A 97 24.95 -7.27 16.54
C GLU A 97 23.49 -7.22 17.01
N VAL A 98 22.54 -7.49 16.11
CA VAL A 98 21.09 -7.37 16.38
C VAL A 98 20.32 -8.65 15.99
N PRO A 99 20.69 -9.80 16.57
CA PRO A 99 20.08 -11.08 16.20
C PRO A 99 18.56 -11.08 16.47
N GLY A 100 17.80 -11.65 15.54
CA GLY A 100 16.34 -11.78 15.65
C GLY A 100 15.55 -10.48 15.46
N ARG A 101 16.20 -9.35 15.25
CA ARG A 101 15.54 -8.07 14.96
C ARG A 101 15.35 -7.90 13.45
N GLY A 102 14.24 -7.23 13.06
CA GLY A 102 14.09 -6.68 11.71
C GLY A 102 15.13 -5.56 11.45
N ALA A 103 15.26 -5.18 10.19
CA ALA A 103 16.17 -4.10 9.78
C ALA A 103 15.60 -2.71 10.05
N HIS A 104 14.28 -2.60 10.12
CA HIS A 104 13.54 -1.34 10.11
C HIS A 104 13.72 -0.57 11.42
N THR A 105 14.03 0.73 11.30
CA THR A 105 14.12 1.66 12.41
C THR A 105 12.80 2.40 12.54
N LEU A 106 11.94 1.95 13.44
CA LEU A 106 10.60 2.49 13.64
C LEU A 106 10.65 3.86 14.34
N THR A 107 10.04 4.90 13.78
CA THR A 107 9.76 6.17 14.46
C THR A 107 8.42 6.08 15.16
N GLY A 108 8.38 6.37 16.46
CA GLY A 108 7.19 6.19 17.32
C GLY A 108 7.53 5.43 18.62
N PRO A 109 6.52 4.95 19.39
CA PRO A 109 5.10 4.97 19.05
C PRO A 109 4.40 6.30 19.31
N ILE A 110 3.43 6.59 18.48
CA ILE A 110 2.50 7.70 18.64
C ILE A 110 1.26 7.19 19.37
N TYR A 111 0.93 7.77 20.53
CA TYR A 111 -0.31 7.47 21.26
C TYR A 111 -1.42 8.40 20.78
N VAL A 112 -2.56 7.82 20.39
CA VAL A 112 -3.74 8.58 19.94
C VAL A 112 -4.81 8.58 21.04
N GLU A 113 -5.08 9.75 21.62
CA GLU A 113 -6.08 9.90 22.69
C GLU A 113 -7.45 9.37 22.24
N GLY A 114 -8.09 8.62 23.13
CA GLY A 114 -9.42 8.06 22.87
C GLY A 114 -9.49 6.89 21.89
N ALA A 115 -8.39 6.46 21.28
CA ALA A 115 -8.37 5.21 20.51
C ALA A 115 -8.45 4.01 21.46
N GLU A 116 -9.42 3.13 21.24
CA GLU A 116 -9.68 1.94 22.08
C GLU A 116 -9.73 0.69 21.20
N PRO A 117 -9.44 -0.49 21.76
CA PRO A 117 -9.56 -1.75 21.02
C PRO A 117 -10.92 -1.89 20.34
N GLY A 118 -10.91 -2.26 19.04
CA GLY A 118 -12.12 -2.38 18.23
C GLY A 118 -12.49 -1.11 17.44
N ASP A 119 -11.77 -0.01 17.64
CA ASP A 119 -11.88 1.17 16.77
C ASP A 119 -11.04 0.99 15.49
N VAL A 120 -11.17 1.94 14.57
CA VAL A 120 -10.32 2.04 13.38
C VAL A 120 -9.51 3.33 13.44
N LEU A 121 -8.19 3.21 13.34
CA LEU A 121 -7.30 4.34 13.16
C LEU A 121 -7.27 4.72 11.68
N LYS A 122 -7.53 5.99 11.38
CA LYS A 122 -7.48 6.57 10.03
C LYS A 122 -6.21 7.41 9.91
N VAL A 123 -5.27 6.99 9.08
CA VAL A 123 -3.98 7.66 8.87
C VAL A 123 -3.94 8.21 7.45
N LYS A 124 -4.15 9.51 7.30
CA LYS A 124 -4.04 10.22 6.01
C LYS A 124 -2.61 10.67 5.78
N ILE A 125 -2.05 10.32 4.66
CA ILE A 125 -0.71 10.73 4.23
C ILE A 125 -0.82 12.05 3.48
N ASN A 126 -0.30 13.14 4.06
CA ASN A 126 -0.41 14.48 3.50
C ASN A 126 0.76 14.81 2.57
N LYS A 127 1.99 14.48 3.00
CA LYS A 127 3.21 14.82 2.28
C LYS A 127 4.33 13.83 2.61
N ILE A 128 5.15 13.52 1.62
CA ILE A 128 6.33 12.66 1.77
C ILE A 128 7.50 13.36 1.08
N VAL A 129 8.61 13.52 1.80
CA VAL A 129 9.87 14.07 1.26
C VAL A 129 10.99 13.12 1.69
N PRO A 130 11.48 12.24 0.80
CA PRO A 130 12.61 11.38 1.11
C PRO A 130 13.95 12.14 1.16
N ARG A 131 14.98 11.44 1.63
CA ARG A 131 16.38 11.88 1.47
C ARG A 131 16.77 11.90 -0.01
N SER A 132 17.93 12.44 -0.32
CA SER A 132 18.41 12.58 -1.71
C SER A 132 19.02 11.31 -2.28
N TYR A 133 19.01 10.21 -1.54
CA TYR A 133 19.56 8.93 -1.98
C TYR A 133 18.68 7.76 -1.50
N GLY A 134 18.86 6.64 -2.16
CA GLY A 134 18.30 5.35 -1.75
C GLY A 134 19.25 4.21 -2.07
N VAL A 135 18.92 3.02 -1.65
CA VAL A 135 19.67 1.80 -1.88
C VAL A 135 18.75 0.65 -2.26
N ASN A 136 19.14 -0.16 -3.22
CA ASN A 136 18.55 -1.47 -3.46
C ASN A 136 19.57 -2.53 -3.07
N MET A 137 19.12 -3.62 -2.45
CA MET A 137 19.98 -4.67 -1.94
C MET A 137 19.59 -6.03 -2.47
N ASN A 138 20.56 -6.82 -2.89
CA ASN A 138 20.43 -8.28 -2.95
C ASN A 138 21.23 -8.89 -1.81
N TYR A 139 20.57 -9.68 -0.95
CA TYR A 139 21.20 -10.28 0.21
C TYR A 139 21.67 -11.71 -0.12
N PRO A 140 22.96 -12.05 0.06
CA PRO A 140 23.52 -13.29 -0.42
C PRO A 140 22.85 -14.54 0.14
N GLY A 141 22.20 -15.33 -0.71
CA GLY A 141 21.70 -16.68 -0.41
C GLY A 141 20.70 -16.80 0.75
N PHE A 142 20.20 -15.68 1.29
CA PHE A 142 19.39 -15.66 2.51
C PHE A 142 17.97 -15.15 2.29
N ALA A 143 17.80 -14.09 1.51
CA ALA A 143 16.55 -13.40 1.35
C ALA A 143 16.26 -13.05 -0.12
N GLY A 144 15.04 -12.58 -0.38
CA GLY A 144 14.52 -12.42 -1.73
C GLY A 144 13.75 -13.64 -2.21
N GLN A 145 13.09 -13.52 -3.36
CA GLN A 145 12.27 -14.60 -3.94
C GLN A 145 13.14 -15.77 -4.46
N PHE A 146 14.36 -15.48 -4.91
CA PHE A 146 15.26 -16.43 -5.56
C PHE A 146 16.66 -16.48 -4.93
N PRO A 147 16.79 -16.78 -3.63
CA PRO A 147 18.06 -16.70 -2.92
C PRO A 147 19.10 -17.74 -3.37
N LYS A 148 18.66 -18.84 -4.01
CA LYS A 148 19.56 -19.87 -4.55
C LYS A 148 20.08 -19.52 -5.93
N GLU A 149 19.25 -18.87 -6.75
CA GLU A 149 19.56 -18.46 -8.13
C GLU A 149 20.40 -17.19 -8.18
N PHE A 150 20.38 -16.38 -7.09
CA PHE A 150 21.13 -15.13 -6.92
C PHE A 150 21.87 -15.14 -5.58
N PRO A 151 22.90 -16.00 -5.45
CA PRO A 151 23.66 -16.11 -4.21
C PRO A 151 24.62 -14.94 -3.97
N GLU A 152 24.85 -14.08 -4.97
CA GLU A 152 25.75 -12.95 -4.86
C GLU A 152 25.04 -11.77 -4.17
N GLY A 153 25.75 -11.12 -3.25
CA GLY A 153 25.26 -9.88 -2.64
C GLY A 153 25.58 -8.66 -3.50
N LYS A 154 24.68 -7.67 -3.46
CA LYS A 154 24.89 -6.38 -4.13
C LYS A 154 24.19 -5.26 -3.35
N LEU A 155 24.90 -4.16 -3.09
CA LEU A 155 24.33 -2.89 -2.65
C LEU A 155 24.45 -1.89 -3.80
N ARG A 156 23.30 -1.35 -4.19
CA ARG A 156 23.23 -0.33 -5.23
C ARG A 156 22.69 0.97 -4.65
N TYR A 157 23.57 1.92 -4.44
CA TYR A 157 23.15 3.26 -4.06
C TYR A 157 22.77 4.06 -5.29
N VAL A 158 21.67 4.80 -5.20
CA VAL A 158 21.16 5.68 -6.24
C VAL A 158 20.81 7.05 -5.66
N TYR A 159 21.05 8.10 -6.43
CA TYR A 159 20.60 9.44 -6.07
C TYR A 159 19.21 9.68 -6.63
N LEU A 160 18.39 10.39 -5.85
CA LEU A 160 17.00 10.68 -6.18
C LEU A 160 16.93 12.08 -6.82
N ASP A 161 16.66 12.13 -8.11
CA ASP A 161 16.43 13.38 -8.83
C ASP A 161 14.99 13.84 -8.63
N TRP A 162 14.79 14.74 -7.67
CA TRP A 162 13.48 15.28 -7.32
C TRP A 162 12.90 16.21 -8.37
N ASP A 163 13.73 16.92 -9.10
CA ASP A 163 13.29 17.86 -10.14
C ASP A 163 12.66 17.10 -11.29
N ASN A 164 13.26 16.00 -11.70
CA ASN A 164 12.75 15.09 -12.72
C ASN A 164 11.89 13.95 -12.18
N LYS A 165 11.82 13.77 -10.86
CA LYS A 165 11.08 12.69 -10.17
C LYS A 165 11.48 11.29 -10.64
N VAL A 166 12.77 11.06 -10.77
CA VAL A 166 13.36 9.77 -11.16
C VAL A 166 14.59 9.44 -10.33
N ALA A 167 14.97 8.15 -10.31
CA ALA A 167 16.29 7.70 -9.93
C ALA A 167 16.93 7.00 -11.14
N GLU A 168 18.15 7.35 -11.48
CA GLU A 168 18.94 6.56 -12.43
C GLU A 168 19.43 5.30 -11.73
N PHE A 169 18.66 4.22 -11.88
CA PHE A 169 18.91 2.94 -11.18
C PHE A 169 20.09 2.19 -11.76
N LEU A 170 20.21 2.20 -13.08
CA LEU A 170 21.35 1.72 -13.88
C LEU A 170 21.68 2.81 -14.89
N PRO A 171 22.89 2.82 -15.46
CA PRO A 171 23.22 3.76 -16.53
C PRO A 171 22.17 3.76 -17.64
N GLY A 172 21.51 4.89 -17.86
CA GLY A 172 20.45 5.04 -18.85
C GLY A 172 19.10 4.39 -18.49
N VAL A 173 18.90 3.92 -17.25
CA VAL A 173 17.65 3.33 -16.76
C VAL A 173 17.07 4.18 -15.64
N PHE A 174 15.95 4.85 -15.90
CA PHE A 174 15.34 5.84 -15.02
C PHE A 174 14.05 5.29 -14.39
N VAL A 175 14.09 5.02 -13.08
CA VAL A 175 12.93 4.55 -12.31
C VAL A 175 12.15 5.75 -11.79
N PRO A 176 10.85 5.90 -12.09
CA PRO A 176 10.03 6.98 -11.54
C PRO A 176 9.95 6.92 -10.02
N LEU A 177 10.13 8.06 -9.36
CA LEU A 177 9.96 8.17 -7.91
C LEU A 177 8.48 8.17 -7.54
N ARG A 178 8.15 7.30 -6.60
CA ARG A 178 6.82 7.16 -6.01
C ARG A 178 6.96 6.83 -4.53
N PRO A 179 7.33 7.81 -3.69
CA PRO A 179 7.67 7.53 -2.30
C PRO A 179 6.45 7.14 -1.48
N PHE A 180 6.66 6.14 -0.61
CA PHE A 180 5.65 5.62 0.31
C PHE A 180 6.32 4.96 1.53
N PRO A 181 5.64 4.82 2.69
CA PRO A 181 6.12 4.01 3.81
C PRO A 181 5.86 2.52 3.53
N GLY A 182 6.90 1.69 3.51
CA GLY A 182 6.76 0.23 3.54
C GLY A 182 6.13 -0.19 4.87
N VAL A 183 6.66 0.37 5.98
CA VAL A 183 6.15 0.13 7.33
C VAL A 183 5.25 1.26 7.81
N LEU A 184 3.97 0.95 8.04
CA LEU A 184 3.01 1.79 8.75
C LEU A 184 2.03 0.90 9.52
N GLY A 185 2.13 0.88 10.86
CA GLY A 185 1.38 -0.07 11.66
C GLY A 185 1.20 0.34 13.11
N VAL A 186 0.29 -0.36 13.78
CA VAL A 186 -0.07 -0.18 15.19
C VAL A 186 0.41 -1.34 16.06
N ALA A 187 0.33 -1.19 17.39
CA ALA A 187 0.66 -2.26 18.30
C ALA A 187 -0.31 -3.44 18.18
N ARG A 188 0.21 -4.66 18.33
CA ARG A 188 -0.56 -5.89 18.41
C ARG A 188 -1.22 -6.04 19.79
N ALA A 189 -2.31 -6.82 19.85
CA ALA A 189 -2.99 -7.11 21.13
C ALA A 189 -2.10 -7.94 22.07
N GLU A 190 -1.40 -8.91 21.51
CA GLU A 190 -0.60 -9.87 22.30
C GLU A 190 0.64 -9.16 22.87
N PRO A 191 0.94 -9.37 24.16
CA PRO A 191 2.14 -8.82 24.78
C PRO A 191 3.40 -9.47 24.21
N GLY A 192 4.49 -8.71 24.18
CA GLY A 192 5.78 -9.21 23.72
C GLY A 192 6.44 -8.27 22.70
N ARG A 193 7.51 -8.77 22.09
CA ARG A 193 8.25 -8.12 21.02
C ARG A 193 8.08 -8.91 19.73
N TYR A 194 7.64 -8.26 18.69
CA TYR A 194 7.36 -8.87 17.38
C TYR A 194 8.24 -8.23 16.33
N SER A 195 8.86 -9.05 15.49
CA SER A 195 9.69 -8.56 14.38
C SER A 195 8.93 -7.59 13.50
N THR A 196 9.64 -6.60 12.97
CA THR A 196 9.09 -5.62 12.04
C THR A 196 9.03 -6.14 10.60
N VAL A 197 9.60 -7.33 10.32
CA VAL A 197 9.66 -7.88 8.96
C VAL A 197 8.28 -8.28 8.45
N PRO A 198 7.50 -9.19 9.09
CA PRO A 198 6.22 -9.60 8.52
C PRO A 198 5.15 -8.53 8.71
N PRO A 199 4.32 -8.26 7.68
CA PRO A 199 3.07 -7.53 7.83
C PRO A 199 1.98 -8.36 8.51
N GLY A 200 0.83 -7.74 8.80
CA GLY A 200 -0.31 -8.44 9.37
C GLY A 200 -1.55 -7.57 9.55
N ARG A 201 -2.48 -8.05 10.38
CA ARG A 201 -3.72 -7.32 10.71
C ARG A 201 -3.45 -5.95 11.35
N TYR A 202 -2.31 -5.78 11.98
CA TYR A 202 -1.86 -4.52 12.59
C TYR A 202 -1.23 -3.53 11.59
N GLY A 203 -1.22 -3.85 10.31
CA GLY A 203 -0.43 -3.16 9.29
C GLY A 203 1.01 -3.65 9.33
N GLY A 204 1.94 -2.79 9.66
CA GLY A 204 3.37 -3.09 9.70
C GLY A 204 4.00 -2.95 8.33
N ASN A 205 4.82 -3.92 7.95
CA ASN A 205 5.55 -3.95 6.69
C ASN A 205 4.64 -4.35 5.52
N LEU A 206 3.72 -3.46 5.16
CA LEU A 206 2.71 -3.74 4.13
C LEU A 206 3.28 -3.73 2.71
N ASP A 207 4.38 -3.03 2.49
CA ASP A 207 4.99 -2.82 1.18
C ASP A 207 3.98 -2.52 0.08
N LEU A 208 3.01 -1.70 0.46
CA LEU A 208 1.93 -1.28 -0.40
C LEU A 208 2.29 0.06 -1.07
N ARG A 209 2.91 0.00 -2.23
CA ARG A 209 3.38 1.18 -2.97
C ARG A 209 2.29 2.21 -3.31
N GLU A 210 1.03 1.88 -3.04
CA GLU A 210 -0.12 2.77 -3.22
C GLU A 210 -0.28 3.78 -2.07
N LEU A 211 0.47 3.62 -0.95
CA LEU A 211 0.43 4.51 0.21
C LEU A 211 1.22 5.81 0.00
N THR A 212 1.04 6.46 -1.12
CA THR A 212 1.69 7.74 -1.46
C THR A 212 0.99 8.93 -0.81
N ALA A 213 1.57 10.13 -0.94
CA ALA A 213 0.90 11.36 -0.53
C ALA A 213 -0.49 11.50 -1.18
N GLY A 214 -1.51 11.82 -0.38
CA GLY A 214 -2.92 11.88 -0.79
C GLY A 214 -3.70 10.60 -0.50
N SER A 215 -3.05 9.48 -0.15
CA SER A 215 -3.70 8.25 0.27
C SER A 215 -4.04 8.24 1.77
N THR A 216 -4.84 7.27 2.18
CA THR A 216 -5.20 7.02 3.58
C THR A 216 -5.09 5.53 3.88
N LEU A 217 -4.50 5.18 5.02
CA LEU A 217 -4.51 3.83 5.56
C LEU A 217 -5.47 3.74 6.75
N TYR A 218 -6.26 2.70 6.79
CA TYR A 218 -7.19 2.36 7.87
C TYR A 218 -6.67 1.11 8.58
N LEU A 219 -6.40 1.23 9.88
CA LEU A 219 -5.81 0.18 10.70
C LEU A 219 -6.76 -0.22 11.83
N PRO A 220 -6.96 -1.51 12.11
CA PRO A 220 -7.64 -1.96 13.32
C PRO A 220 -6.88 -1.51 14.57
N VAL A 221 -7.56 -1.05 15.59
CA VAL A 221 -6.96 -0.72 16.90
C VAL A 221 -7.07 -1.94 17.83
N PHE A 222 -5.93 -2.40 18.35
CA PHE A 222 -5.86 -3.56 19.23
C PHE A 222 -5.57 -3.22 20.68
N VAL A 223 -4.93 -2.07 20.94
CA VAL A 223 -4.59 -1.60 22.28
C VAL A 223 -5.02 -0.15 22.46
N LYS A 224 -5.22 0.26 23.71
CA LYS A 224 -5.51 1.64 24.06
C LYS A 224 -4.45 2.59 23.51
N GLY A 225 -4.89 3.65 22.83
CA GLY A 225 -4.01 4.62 22.18
C GLY A 225 -3.40 4.13 20.87
N ALA A 226 -3.78 2.98 20.36
CA ALA A 226 -3.33 2.34 19.12
C ALA A 226 -1.82 2.08 19.06
N LEU A 227 -0.97 3.01 19.47
CA LEU A 227 0.50 3.01 19.35
C LEU A 227 0.93 2.84 17.89
N LEU A 228 0.97 3.95 17.15
CA LEU A 228 1.31 3.98 15.73
C LEU A 228 2.82 4.18 15.52
N TRP A 229 3.43 3.43 14.59
CA TRP A 229 4.80 3.60 14.11
C TRP A 229 4.82 3.75 12.59
N ALA A 230 5.85 4.46 12.11
CA ALA A 230 6.22 4.51 10.70
C ALA A 230 7.72 4.26 10.52
N SER A 231 8.07 3.64 9.39
CA SER A 231 9.46 3.35 9.03
C SER A 231 9.54 2.91 7.58
N ASP A 232 10.69 2.37 7.18
CA ASP A 232 10.88 1.68 5.93
C ASP A 232 10.42 2.52 4.75
N ALA A 233 11.16 3.60 4.56
CA ALA A 233 10.84 4.60 3.56
C ALA A 233 11.31 4.13 2.18
N HIS A 234 10.39 3.95 1.25
CA HIS A 234 10.70 3.62 -0.14
C HIS A 234 10.60 4.85 -1.03
N ALA A 235 11.57 5.03 -1.93
CA ALA A 235 11.50 6.01 -3.00
C ALA A 235 10.78 5.47 -4.24
N ALA A 236 10.87 4.16 -4.48
CA ALA A 236 10.14 3.40 -5.49
C ALA A 236 10.22 1.90 -5.18
N GLN A 237 9.20 1.15 -5.60
CA GLN A 237 9.14 -0.31 -5.50
C GLN A 237 8.27 -0.87 -6.61
N GLY A 238 8.67 -2.02 -7.14
CA GLY A 238 7.83 -2.85 -8.00
C GLY A 238 6.86 -3.70 -7.18
N ASN A 239 5.73 -4.06 -7.76
CA ASN A 239 4.83 -5.03 -7.13
C ASN A 239 5.45 -6.43 -7.15
N GLY A 240 5.67 -6.98 -5.98
CA GLY A 240 6.36 -8.21 -5.69
C GLY A 240 7.64 -8.06 -4.88
N GLU A 241 8.35 -6.93 -4.99
CA GLU A 241 9.58 -6.62 -4.22
C GLU A 241 10.62 -7.75 -4.22
N ILE A 242 10.76 -8.41 -5.35
CA ILE A 242 11.29 -9.76 -5.48
C ILE A 242 12.73 -9.98 -4.99
N ASN A 243 13.60 -8.95 -4.93
CA ASN A 243 14.97 -9.11 -4.41
C ASN A 243 15.13 -8.72 -2.94
N LEU A 244 14.03 -8.53 -2.18
CA LEU A 244 13.94 -8.13 -0.79
C LEU A 244 13.79 -6.62 -0.57
N THR A 245 14.07 -5.77 -1.53
CA THR A 245 14.03 -4.32 -1.33
C THR A 245 13.44 -3.58 -2.52
N GLY A 246 12.80 -2.45 -2.23
CA GLY A 246 12.57 -1.38 -3.18
C GLY A 246 13.82 -0.55 -3.44
N ILE A 247 13.67 0.75 -3.65
CA ILE A 247 14.72 1.75 -3.46
C ILE A 247 14.51 2.29 -2.04
N GLU A 248 15.22 1.68 -1.08
CA GLU A 248 15.17 2.02 0.33
C GLU A 248 15.73 3.40 0.58
N THR A 249 15.08 4.20 1.40
CA THR A 249 15.52 5.54 1.76
C THR A 249 15.14 5.86 3.21
N ALA A 250 15.17 7.12 3.59
CA ALA A 250 14.54 7.64 4.81
C ALA A 250 13.79 8.92 4.47
N PHE A 251 12.75 9.25 5.22
CA PHE A 251 12.01 10.49 5.02
C PHE A 251 12.62 11.62 5.86
N ARG A 252 12.86 12.76 5.21
CA ARG A 252 13.10 14.04 5.89
C ARG A 252 11.81 14.69 6.35
N GLU A 253 10.70 14.31 5.72
CA GLU A 253 9.37 14.72 6.10
C GLU A 253 8.36 13.63 5.72
N PHE A 254 7.69 13.08 6.72
CA PHE A 254 6.52 12.25 6.56
C PHE A 254 5.38 12.89 7.35
N ASN A 255 4.49 13.58 6.66
CA ASN A 255 3.39 14.33 7.25
C ASN A 255 2.11 13.51 7.15
N ILE A 256 1.54 13.15 8.29
CA ILE A 256 0.29 12.42 8.40
C ILE A 256 -0.71 13.17 9.28
N THR A 257 -2.00 13.00 8.99
CA THR A 257 -3.10 13.36 9.89
C THR A 257 -3.74 12.08 10.41
N VAL A 258 -3.90 11.98 11.72
CA VAL A 258 -4.42 10.77 12.37
C VAL A 258 -5.78 11.06 12.99
N ASP A 259 -6.76 10.20 12.70
CA ASP A 259 -8.11 10.27 13.23
C ASP A 259 -8.58 8.90 13.72
N VAL A 260 -9.66 8.87 14.53
CA VAL A 260 -10.23 7.65 15.09
C VAL A 260 -11.68 7.50 14.67
N ILE A 261 -12.01 6.39 14.03
CA ILE A 261 -13.39 6.04 13.68
C ILE A 261 -13.93 5.12 14.77
N LYS A 262 -14.87 5.63 15.55
CA LYS A 262 -15.52 4.91 16.64
C LYS A 262 -16.64 4.00 16.14
N GLY A 263 -16.83 2.87 16.83
CA GLY A 263 -17.96 1.98 16.56
C GLY A 263 -17.91 1.25 15.21
N ARG A 264 -16.77 1.23 14.55
CA ARG A 264 -16.49 0.48 13.33
C ARG A 264 -15.22 -0.32 13.53
N SER A 265 -15.24 -1.61 13.24
CA SER A 265 -14.07 -2.49 13.33
C SER A 265 -13.64 -2.96 11.95
N LEU A 266 -12.36 -3.21 11.78
CA LEU A 266 -11.78 -3.89 10.63
C LEU A 266 -11.09 -5.17 11.10
N GLU A 267 -11.13 -6.18 10.27
CA GLU A 267 -10.33 -7.39 10.50
C GLU A 267 -8.93 -7.26 9.91
N TRP A 268 -8.84 -6.67 8.72
CA TRP A 268 -7.61 -6.38 8.00
C TRP A 268 -7.51 -4.89 7.68
N PRO A 269 -6.30 -4.36 7.50
CA PRO A 269 -6.12 -2.99 7.01
C PRO A 269 -6.83 -2.77 5.68
N ARG A 270 -7.26 -1.54 5.43
CA ARG A 270 -7.75 -1.07 4.13
C ARG A 270 -7.01 0.20 3.76
N ALA A 271 -6.83 0.44 2.48
CA ALA A 271 -6.27 1.70 2.02
C ALA A 271 -7.23 2.44 1.08
N GLU A 272 -6.99 3.73 0.93
CA GLU A 272 -7.77 4.62 0.09
C GLU A 272 -6.83 5.54 -0.68
N THR A 273 -7.01 5.61 -1.98
CA THR A 273 -6.40 6.63 -2.85
C THR A 273 -7.46 7.66 -3.26
N PRO A 274 -7.13 8.74 -3.95
CA PRO A 274 -8.14 9.67 -4.46
C PRO A 274 -9.23 9.01 -5.31
N THR A 275 -8.92 7.92 -6.02
CA THR A 275 -9.81 7.29 -7.00
C THR A 275 -10.28 5.88 -6.63
N HIS A 276 -9.58 5.18 -5.73
CA HIS A 276 -9.86 3.79 -5.40
C HIS A 276 -9.80 3.54 -3.90
N TRP A 277 -10.56 2.55 -3.47
CA TRP A 277 -10.34 1.80 -2.26
C TRP A 277 -9.46 0.59 -2.55
N LEU A 278 -8.63 0.20 -1.59
CA LEU A 278 -7.82 -1.00 -1.68
C LEU A 278 -8.17 -1.94 -0.53
N THR A 279 -8.45 -3.17 -0.88
CA THR A 279 -8.59 -4.29 0.06
C THR A 279 -7.32 -5.12 0.03
N LEU A 280 -6.93 -5.68 1.16
CA LEU A 280 -5.63 -6.32 1.36
C LEU A 280 -5.81 -7.76 1.86
N GLY A 281 -4.86 -8.62 1.52
CA GLY A 281 -4.77 -9.98 2.05
C GLY A 281 -3.32 -10.39 2.21
N TYR A 282 -2.97 -10.90 3.39
CA TYR A 282 -1.60 -11.28 3.75
C TYR A 282 -1.58 -12.66 4.39
N ASP A 283 -0.68 -13.53 3.93
CA ASP A 283 -0.39 -14.86 4.49
C ASP A 283 1.00 -15.32 4.01
N GLU A 284 1.61 -16.27 4.70
CA GLU A 284 2.86 -16.90 4.25
C GLU A 284 2.70 -17.61 2.89
N ASP A 285 1.49 -18.02 2.55
CA ASP A 285 1.10 -18.65 1.28
C ASP A 285 0.27 -17.68 0.44
N LEU A 286 0.74 -17.33 -0.78
CA LEU A 286 0.02 -16.45 -1.71
C LEU A 286 -1.40 -16.95 -2.06
N ASN A 287 -1.65 -18.27 -2.06
CA ASN A 287 -2.98 -18.79 -2.29
C ASN A 287 -3.93 -18.38 -1.17
N LYS A 288 -3.49 -18.48 0.09
CA LYS A 288 -4.24 -18.05 1.26
C LYS A 288 -4.37 -16.53 1.33
N ALA A 289 -3.31 -15.80 1.01
CA ALA A 289 -3.35 -14.34 0.90
C ALA A 289 -4.43 -13.90 -0.11
N LEU A 290 -4.53 -14.57 -1.25
CA LEU A 290 -5.57 -14.31 -2.26
C LEU A 290 -6.97 -14.65 -1.75
N GLU A 291 -7.17 -15.75 -1.01
CA GLU A 291 -8.47 -16.09 -0.42
C GLU A 291 -8.90 -15.05 0.63
N ILE A 292 -7.99 -14.60 1.50
CA ILE A 292 -8.23 -13.51 2.45
C ILE A 292 -8.64 -12.24 1.68
N LEU A 293 -7.87 -11.86 0.66
CA LEU A 293 -8.16 -10.71 -0.19
C LEU A 293 -9.55 -10.78 -0.82
N LYS A 294 -9.93 -11.92 -1.40
CA LYS A 294 -11.25 -12.12 -2.01
C LYS A 294 -12.37 -11.94 -0.97
N SER A 295 -12.20 -12.54 0.21
CA SER A 295 -13.14 -12.40 1.33
C SER A 295 -13.29 -10.95 1.77
N GLU A 296 -12.18 -10.25 2.01
CA GLU A 296 -12.19 -8.83 2.41
C GLU A 296 -12.74 -7.92 1.31
N THR A 297 -12.52 -8.25 0.02
CA THR A 297 -13.08 -7.49 -1.09
C THR A 297 -14.59 -7.65 -1.19
N VAL A 298 -15.10 -8.87 -1.04
CA VAL A 298 -16.56 -9.13 -1.02
C VAL A 298 -17.21 -8.42 0.16
N LYS A 299 -16.60 -8.52 1.36
CA LYS A 299 -17.08 -7.84 2.57
C LYS A 299 -17.12 -6.32 2.37
N PHE A 300 -16.04 -5.73 1.83
CA PHE A 300 -15.95 -4.31 1.52
C PHE A 300 -17.07 -3.87 0.54
N ILE A 301 -17.27 -4.59 -0.57
CA ILE A 301 -18.29 -4.25 -1.57
C ILE A 301 -19.70 -4.39 -0.97
N THR A 302 -19.93 -5.39 -0.14
CA THR A 302 -21.20 -5.59 0.59
C THR A 302 -21.50 -4.39 1.49
N GLU A 303 -20.51 -3.96 2.28
CA GLU A 303 -20.63 -2.80 3.19
C GLU A 303 -20.85 -1.48 2.43
N GLU A 304 -19.97 -1.17 1.49
CA GLU A 304 -19.95 0.13 0.80
C GLU A 304 -21.08 0.30 -0.22
N ARG A 305 -21.52 -0.76 -0.87
CA ARG A 305 -22.58 -0.73 -1.89
C ARG A 305 -23.90 -1.27 -1.40
N ARG A 306 -24.00 -1.73 -0.15
CA ARG A 306 -25.18 -2.40 0.41
C ARG A 306 -25.68 -3.53 -0.50
N ALA A 307 -24.75 -4.25 -1.12
CA ALA A 307 -25.02 -5.35 -2.04
C ALA A 307 -25.16 -6.67 -1.28
N ALA A 308 -25.95 -7.60 -1.77
CA ALA A 308 -25.93 -8.97 -1.26
C ALA A 308 -24.54 -9.61 -1.52
N PRO A 309 -24.05 -10.55 -0.68
CA PRO A 309 -22.73 -11.16 -0.86
C PRO A 309 -22.50 -11.78 -2.26
N ALA A 310 -23.51 -12.42 -2.84
CA ALA A 310 -23.43 -12.99 -4.20
C ALA A 310 -23.24 -11.90 -5.27
N ASP A 311 -23.92 -10.76 -5.13
CA ASP A 311 -23.75 -9.62 -6.03
C ASP A 311 -22.38 -8.96 -5.83
N ALA A 312 -21.92 -8.85 -4.58
CA ALA A 312 -20.58 -8.34 -4.27
C ALA A 312 -19.49 -9.20 -4.92
N GLN A 313 -19.62 -10.53 -4.87
CA GLN A 313 -18.70 -11.45 -5.54
C GLN A 313 -18.72 -11.26 -7.06
N ARG A 314 -19.91 -11.12 -7.67
CA ARG A 314 -20.04 -10.84 -9.10
C ARG A 314 -19.40 -9.50 -9.48
N ILE A 315 -19.62 -8.45 -8.68
CA ILE A 315 -18.99 -7.12 -8.89
C ILE A 315 -17.47 -7.22 -8.80
N MET A 316 -16.94 -7.93 -7.79
CA MET A 316 -15.49 -8.15 -7.65
C MET A 316 -14.92 -8.79 -8.91
N MET A 317 -15.53 -9.88 -9.40
CA MET A 317 -15.06 -10.57 -10.61
C MET A 317 -15.12 -9.71 -11.86
N GLN A 318 -16.17 -8.89 -12.04
CA GLN A 318 -16.31 -7.99 -13.18
C GLN A 318 -15.31 -6.82 -13.15
N ARG A 319 -14.77 -6.49 -11.98
CA ARG A 319 -13.86 -5.34 -11.77
C ARG A 319 -12.49 -5.76 -11.24
N TRP A 320 -12.12 -6.99 -11.53
CA TRP A 320 -10.89 -7.59 -11.04
C TRP A 320 -9.66 -6.78 -11.46
N ASP A 321 -8.98 -6.16 -10.51
CA ASP A 321 -7.67 -5.51 -10.65
C ASP A 321 -6.87 -5.81 -9.37
N CYS A 322 -6.38 -7.05 -9.28
CA CYS A 322 -5.69 -7.55 -8.11
C CYS A 322 -4.21 -7.77 -8.42
N ARG A 323 -3.35 -7.48 -7.45
CA ARG A 323 -1.90 -7.46 -7.58
C ARG A 323 -1.23 -8.09 -6.38
N ILE A 324 0.06 -8.36 -6.53
CA ILE A 324 0.94 -8.84 -5.46
C ILE A 324 1.74 -7.65 -4.97
N SER A 325 1.66 -7.30 -3.66
CA SER A 325 2.44 -6.18 -3.12
C SER A 325 3.91 -6.58 -2.92
N GLU A 326 4.13 -7.68 -2.18
CA GLU A 326 5.46 -8.22 -1.89
C GLU A 326 5.40 -9.75 -1.71
N VAL A 327 6.56 -10.45 -1.81
CA VAL A 327 6.68 -11.92 -1.65
C VAL A 327 7.86 -12.35 -0.78
N VAL A 328 8.51 -11.42 -0.08
CA VAL A 328 9.84 -11.62 0.52
C VAL A 328 9.89 -11.51 2.04
N ASP A 329 8.87 -10.98 2.70
CA ASP A 329 8.88 -10.66 4.14
C ASP A 329 8.25 -11.73 5.02
N ILE A 330 8.46 -13.00 4.70
CA ILE A 330 7.86 -14.16 5.37
C ILE A 330 6.38 -14.27 5.04
N VAL A 331 5.62 -13.20 5.30
CA VAL A 331 4.20 -13.06 4.98
C VAL A 331 4.07 -12.26 3.70
N LYS A 332 3.45 -12.84 2.69
CA LYS A 332 3.28 -12.29 1.34
C LYS A 332 1.99 -11.50 1.22
N GLY A 333 2.00 -10.45 0.39
CA GLY A 333 0.90 -9.52 0.27
C GLY A 333 0.19 -9.52 -1.09
N THR A 334 -1.13 -9.41 -1.03
CA THR A 334 -2.00 -9.21 -2.21
C THR A 334 -2.97 -8.06 -1.95
N PHE A 335 -3.37 -7.36 -3.01
CA PHE A 335 -4.36 -6.29 -2.90
C PHE A 335 -5.20 -6.13 -4.16
N CYS A 336 -6.43 -5.62 -4.03
CA CYS A 336 -7.28 -5.29 -5.17
C CYS A 336 -7.70 -3.81 -5.15
N PHE A 337 -7.74 -3.21 -6.31
CA PHE A 337 -8.34 -1.89 -6.52
C PHE A 337 -9.86 -1.98 -6.66
N ASN A 338 -10.57 -1.18 -5.89
CA ASN A 338 -12.02 -1.04 -5.94
C ASN A 338 -12.34 0.43 -6.28
N PRO A 339 -12.78 0.76 -7.50
CA PRO A 339 -13.01 2.14 -7.90
C PRO A 339 -14.11 2.79 -7.07
N LYS A 340 -13.88 4.06 -6.65
CA LYS A 340 -14.88 4.86 -5.93
C LYS A 340 -16.06 5.23 -6.84
N ASP A 341 -15.78 5.52 -8.12
CA ASP A 341 -16.85 5.72 -9.10
C ASP A 341 -17.45 4.36 -9.50
N ALA A 342 -18.70 4.16 -9.12
CA ALA A 342 -19.45 2.95 -9.50
C ALA A 342 -19.63 2.79 -11.01
N ARG A 343 -19.47 3.84 -11.81
CA ARG A 343 -19.57 3.84 -13.27
C ARG A 343 -18.22 3.68 -13.96
N ALA A 344 -17.11 3.58 -13.20
CA ALA A 344 -15.78 3.35 -13.77
C ALA A 344 -15.81 2.12 -14.68
N ARG A 345 -15.13 2.18 -15.81
CA ARG A 345 -15.01 1.02 -16.70
C ARG A 345 -14.26 -0.12 -16.03
N PRO A 346 -14.62 -1.37 -16.30
CA PRO A 346 -13.79 -2.50 -15.89
C PRO A 346 -12.35 -2.33 -16.38
N PRO A 347 -11.35 -2.85 -15.65
CA PRO A 347 -9.97 -2.85 -16.13
C PRO A 347 -9.86 -3.55 -17.50
N ALA A 348 -8.91 -3.09 -18.31
CA ALA A 348 -8.58 -3.79 -19.54
C ALA A 348 -8.01 -5.18 -19.23
N ALA A 349 -8.22 -6.13 -20.15
CA ALA A 349 -7.61 -7.45 -20.04
C ALA A 349 -6.08 -7.32 -19.95
N LEU A 350 -5.46 -8.17 -19.10
CA LEU A 350 -4.02 -8.19 -18.95
C LEU A 350 -3.36 -8.68 -20.25
N PRO A 351 -2.31 -8.00 -20.72
CA PRO A 351 -1.59 -8.45 -21.91
C PRO A 351 -0.84 -9.75 -21.60
N SER A 352 -0.88 -10.71 -22.55
CA SER A 352 -0.14 -11.98 -22.46
C SER A 352 1.18 -11.98 -23.23
N LYS A 353 1.49 -10.87 -23.93
CA LYS A 353 2.70 -10.69 -24.75
C LYS A 353 3.21 -9.28 -24.59
N GLU A 354 4.47 -9.07 -24.94
CA GLU A 354 5.10 -7.76 -25.04
C GLU A 354 4.20 -6.77 -25.81
N THR A 355 4.06 -5.57 -25.27
CA THR A 355 3.28 -4.46 -25.86
C THR A 355 4.22 -3.37 -26.40
N ALA A 356 3.65 -2.32 -26.98
CA ALA A 356 4.42 -1.14 -27.37
C ALA A 356 5.04 -0.43 -26.14
N THR A 357 4.40 -0.51 -24.97
CA THR A 357 4.78 0.21 -23.74
C THR A 357 5.48 -0.64 -22.71
N ASP A 358 5.28 -1.97 -22.72
CA ASP A 358 5.72 -2.84 -21.64
C ASP A 358 6.37 -4.14 -22.15
N TYR A 359 7.38 -4.61 -21.45
CA TYR A 359 7.77 -6.00 -21.43
C TYR A 359 6.76 -6.75 -20.57
N VAL A 360 6.38 -7.95 -21.03
CA VAL A 360 5.33 -8.75 -20.37
C VAL A 360 5.78 -10.19 -20.27
N THR A 361 5.65 -10.77 -19.09
CA THR A 361 5.81 -12.22 -18.87
C THR A 361 4.60 -12.75 -18.12
N VAL A 362 4.30 -14.03 -18.32
CA VAL A 362 3.15 -14.69 -17.70
C VAL A 362 3.62 -16.03 -17.11
N GLY A 363 3.25 -16.24 -15.85
CA GLY A 363 3.33 -17.54 -15.19
C GLY A 363 1.95 -18.08 -14.89
N SER A 364 1.70 -19.34 -15.16
CA SER A 364 0.40 -20.01 -14.90
C SER A 364 0.63 -21.32 -14.15
N ASN A 365 -0.10 -21.53 -13.09
CA ASN A 365 -0.04 -22.75 -12.27
C ASN A 365 -1.30 -22.85 -11.42
N ALA A 366 -1.62 -24.04 -10.89
CA ALA A 366 -2.65 -24.20 -9.86
C ALA A 366 -2.24 -23.56 -8.52
N ASP A 367 -0.95 -23.33 -8.31
CA ASP A 367 -0.35 -22.69 -7.13
C ASP A 367 0.14 -21.28 -7.50
N LEU A 368 -0.45 -20.27 -6.86
CA LEU A 368 -0.13 -18.86 -7.12
C LEU A 368 1.33 -18.52 -6.78
N ASN A 369 1.96 -19.19 -5.80
CA ASN A 369 3.39 -19.00 -5.52
C ASN A 369 4.22 -19.41 -6.75
N LYS A 370 3.94 -20.57 -7.33
CA LYS A 370 4.65 -21.06 -8.53
C LYS A 370 4.35 -20.21 -9.76
N ALA A 371 3.13 -19.72 -9.91
CA ALA A 371 2.76 -18.80 -11.00
C ALA A 371 3.56 -17.49 -10.87
N MET A 372 3.69 -16.93 -9.66
CA MET A 372 4.51 -15.75 -9.40
C MET A 372 5.99 -16.00 -9.66
N ASP A 373 6.53 -17.14 -9.18
CA ASP A 373 7.93 -17.51 -9.43
C ASP A 373 8.25 -17.61 -10.93
N ALA A 374 7.36 -18.27 -11.68
CA ALA A 374 7.52 -18.41 -13.13
C ALA A 374 7.48 -17.06 -13.86
N ALA A 375 6.50 -16.20 -13.52
CA ALA A 375 6.33 -14.90 -14.17
C ALA A 375 7.52 -13.96 -13.89
N SER A 376 7.95 -13.86 -12.62
CA SER A 376 9.04 -12.97 -12.20
C SER A 376 10.41 -13.46 -12.71
N MET A 377 10.71 -14.75 -12.63
CA MET A 377 11.95 -15.30 -13.20
C MET A 377 12.02 -15.09 -14.71
N ALA A 378 10.91 -15.31 -15.42
CA ALA A 378 10.84 -15.03 -16.85
C ALA A 378 11.12 -13.55 -17.17
N MET A 379 10.62 -12.60 -16.32
CA MET A 379 10.90 -11.17 -16.49
C MET A 379 12.37 -10.84 -16.28
N ILE A 380 13.01 -11.40 -15.24
CA ILE A 380 14.44 -11.22 -14.99
C ILE A 380 15.25 -11.67 -16.20
N ASN A 381 14.97 -12.87 -16.74
CA ASN A 381 15.66 -13.41 -17.90
C ASN A 381 15.40 -12.58 -19.17
N LEU A 382 14.16 -12.12 -19.38
CA LEU A 382 13.77 -11.26 -20.50
C LEU A 382 14.53 -9.92 -20.47
N LEU A 383 14.62 -9.28 -19.31
CA LEU A 383 15.35 -8.01 -19.14
C LEU A 383 16.86 -8.20 -19.35
N ALA A 384 17.44 -9.29 -18.80
CA ALA A 384 18.84 -9.62 -18.99
C ALA A 384 19.14 -9.80 -20.49
N GLU A 385 18.34 -10.57 -21.23
CA GLU A 385 18.50 -10.80 -22.65
C GLU A 385 18.26 -9.54 -23.51
N LYS A 386 17.08 -8.95 -23.39
CA LYS A 386 16.64 -7.84 -24.27
C LYS A 386 17.39 -6.52 -24.03
N ARG A 387 17.90 -6.34 -22.81
CA ARG A 387 18.58 -5.11 -22.40
C ARG A 387 20.05 -5.32 -22.10
N GLN A 388 20.56 -6.55 -22.31
CA GLN A 388 21.96 -6.92 -22.07
C GLN A 388 22.43 -6.54 -20.65
N LEU A 389 21.53 -6.76 -19.67
CA LEU A 389 21.83 -6.53 -18.27
C LEU A 389 22.47 -7.77 -17.65
N ASP A 390 23.36 -7.55 -16.70
CA ASP A 390 23.72 -8.57 -15.75
C ASP A 390 22.47 -9.12 -15.05
N ARG A 391 22.40 -10.44 -14.78
CA ARG A 391 21.20 -11.05 -14.20
C ARG A 391 20.84 -10.49 -12.83
N LEU A 392 21.85 -10.16 -12.00
CA LEU A 392 21.63 -9.57 -10.69
C LEU A 392 21.10 -8.14 -10.81
N ASP A 393 21.55 -7.39 -11.82
CA ASP A 393 21.02 -6.05 -12.13
C ASP A 393 19.59 -6.12 -12.68
N ALA A 394 19.26 -7.11 -13.48
CA ALA A 394 17.90 -7.36 -13.95
C ALA A 394 16.97 -7.74 -12.79
N TYR A 395 17.46 -8.53 -11.81
CA TYR A 395 16.73 -8.90 -10.61
C TYR A 395 16.43 -7.67 -9.74
N GLY A 396 17.43 -6.83 -9.46
CA GLY A 396 17.24 -5.57 -8.74
C GLY A 396 16.29 -4.62 -9.48
N LEU A 397 16.41 -4.48 -10.80
CA LEU A 397 15.52 -3.65 -11.61
C LEU A 397 14.07 -4.16 -11.58
N ALA A 398 13.86 -5.46 -11.67
CA ALA A 398 12.54 -6.06 -11.56
C ALA A 398 11.93 -5.81 -10.18
N SER A 399 12.71 -5.89 -9.10
CA SER A 399 12.26 -5.60 -7.74
C SER A 399 11.76 -4.16 -7.57
N VAL A 400 12.40 -3.18 -8.21
CA VAL A 400 12.06 -1.76 -8.03
C VAL A 400 11.04 -1.23 -9.05
N ALA A 401 10.78 -1.93 -10.17
CA ALA A 401 10.00 -1.37 -11.26
C ALA A 401 8.96 -2.30 -11.91
N MET A 402 8.99 -3.60 -11.63
CA MET A 402 8.03 -4.56 -12.18
C MET A 402 6.66 -4.42 -11.52
N ASP A 403 5.58 -4.73 -12.24
CA ASP A 403 4.20 -4.71 -11.76
C ASP A 403 3.54 -6.08 -11.98
N CYS A 404 3.48 -6.92 -10.94
CA CYS A 404 2.89 -8.26 -11.02
C CYS A 404 1.41 -8.24 -10.62
N ARG A 405 0.55 -8.63 -11.56
CA ARG A 405 -0.89 -8.63 -11.48
C ARG A 405 -1.44 -10.04 -11.55
N ILE A 406 -2.44 -10.32 -10.73
CA ILE A 406 -3.15 -11.60 -10.73
C ILE A 406 -4.27 -11.52 -11.74
N ALA A 407 -4.32 -12.43 -12.71
CA ALA A 407 -5.43 -12.53 -13.63
C ALA A 407 -6.71 -13.02 -12.91
N PRO A 408 -7.92 -12.67 -13.40
CA PRO A 408 -9.13 -13.25 -12.88
C PRO A 408 -9.04 -14.79 -12.94
N PRO A 409 -9.36 -15.51 -11.84
CA PRO A 409 -9.29 -16.96 -11.82
C PRO A 409 -10.22 -17.57 -12.90
N THR A 410 -9.66 -18.42 -13.78
CA THR A 410 -10.39 -19.14 -14.80
C THR A 410 -10.00 -20.62 -14.74
N GLY A 411 -10.97 -21.47 -14.36
CA GLY A 411 -10.69 -22.91 -14.19
C GLY A 411 -9.85 -23.21 -12.93
N SER A 412 -8.93 -24.18 -13.06
CA SER A 412 -8.09 -24.67 -11.96
C SER A 412 -6.73 -23.98 -11.82
N GLU A 413 -6.38 -23.10 -12.75
CA GLU A 413 -5.11 -22.37 -12.73
C GLU A 413 -5.31 -20.89 -12.42
N VAL A 414 -4.31 -20.30 -11.81
CA VAL A 414 -4.17 -18.86 -11.65
C VAL A 414 -2.98 -18.38 -12.47
N ALA A 415 -3.12 -17.21 -13.08
CA ALA A 415 -2.04 -16.61 -13.85
C ALA A 415 -1.58 -15.31 -13.22
N VAL A 416 -0.26 -15.10 -13.23
CA VAL A 416 0.40 -13.85 -12.85
C VAL A 416 1.00 -13.23 -14.10
N HIS A 417 0.66 -11.99 -14.37
CA HIS A 417 1.22 -11.17 -15.43
C HIS A 417 2.14 -10.13 -14.83
N CYS A 418 3.43 -10.22 -15.11
CA CYS A 418 4.42 -9.23 -14.68
C CYS A 418 4.75 -8.30 -15.85
N LEU A 419 4.69 -6.99 -15.62
CA LEU A 419 4.89 -5.94 -16.60
C LEU A 419 6.08 -5.06 -16.18
N THR A 420 6.99 -4.74 -17.11
CA THR A 420 8.04 -3.75 -16.88
C THR A 420 7.99 -2.67 -17.95
N PRO A 421 7.81 -1.38 -17.58
CA PRO A 421 7.65 -0.30 -18.56
C PRO A 421 8.92 -0.09 -19.40
N LYS A 422 8.77 -0.03 -20.71
CA LYS A 422 9.87 0.31 -21.63
C LYS A 422 10.33 1.76 -21.51
N SER A 423 9.52 2.61 -20.91
CA SER A 423 9.85 4.01 -20.61
C SER A 423 11.01 4.17 -19.64
N LEU A 424 11.35 3.16 -18.86
CA LEU A 424 12.52 3.18 -17.97
C LEU A 424 13.84 3.47 -18.72
N TRP A 425 13.92 3.16 -20.01
CA TRP A 425 15.09 3.43 -20.87
C TRP A 425 14.99 4.73 -21.67
N ARG A 426 14.09 5.62 -21.27
CA ARG A 426 13.97 6.97 -21.86
C ARG A 426 14.41 7.99 -20.81
N ALA A 427 15.43 8.78 -21.15
CA ALA A 427 15.82 9.89 -20.29
C ALA A 427 14.62 10.81 -20.02
N PRO A 428 14.45 11.31 -18.79
CA PRO A 428 13.40 12.28 -18.50
C PRO A 428 13.56 13.52 -19.39
N ALA A 429 12.45 14.08 -19.86
CA ALA A 429 12.51 15.37 -20.55
C ALA A 429 13.07 16.41 -19.57
N ARG A 430 14.15 17.09 -19.95
CA ARG A 430 14.69 18.19 -19.14
C ARG A 430 13.57 19.22 -18.97
N ARG A 431 13.22 19.53 -17.74
CA ARG A 431 12.33 20.66 -17.47
C ARG A 431 13.10 21.96 -17.80
N PRO A 432 12.49 22.91 -18.50
CA PRO A 432 13.12 24.18 -18.84
C PRO A 432 13.46 25.00 -17.58
#